data_6af07314958df8972ac1d62c6d582d49
#
_entry.id   6af07314958df8972ac1d62c6d582d49
#
_cell.length_a   1.000
_cell.length_b   1.000
_cell.length_c   1.000
_cell.angle_alpha   90.00
_cell.angle_beta   90.00
_cell.angle_gamma   90.00
#
_symmetry.space_group_name_H-M   'P 1'
#
loop_
_entity.id
_entity.type
_entity.pdbx_description
1 polymer ?
#
loop_
_entity_poly.entity_id
_entity_poly.type
_entity_poly.pdbx_seq_one_letter_code
_entity_poly.pdbx_strand_id
1 'polypeptide(L)'
;MKWSWRLARIAGIDVHIHATFLILPALYALSAYRATGSPAAALAAVGGILLVFLIVVLHEYGHALAARRYGIGTADITLLPIGGVARLQMMPKEPRQELVIALAGPAVNVAIALGLWAALAATGGAAAEAAPADERFFSRGLLAQLQTWNLSMLLFNLIPAFPLDGGRVLRALLAMRMDYARATVAAARVGRALALVGGLVGYFYLRQPMLVIIALFIWLGAAGEAGAVQQESAFEGLALERVMMTDVRTIAPDDPLAHAVRLVLGGFQQDFPVLDAGGAVVGVLTRADLL
;
A
#
# COMPACT_ATOMS: atom_id res chain seq x y z
N MET A 1 3.29 5.89 -11.91
CA MET A 1 3.21 7.18 -11.18
C MET A 1 4.22 8.15 -11.78
N LYS A 2 3.83 9.38 -12.10
CA LYS A 2 4.70 10.35 -12.82
C LYS A 2 5.97 10.82 -12.07
N TRP A 3 6.11 10.49 -10.78
CA TRP A 3 7.19 10.97 -9.89
C TRP A 3 7.88 9.83 -9.13
N SER A 4 8.00 8.65 -9.76
CA SER A 4 8.64 7.48 -9.18
C SER A 4 9.80 7.01 -10.06
N TRP A 5 10.95 6.72 -9.44
CA TRP A 5 12.13 6.18 -10.10
C TRP A 5 12.33 4.72 -9.71
N ARG A 6 12.69 3.90 -10.68
CA ARG A 6 13.06 2.51 -10.42
C ARG A 6 14.45 2.47 -9.80
N LEU A 7 14.51 1.93 -8.56
CA LEU A 7 15.77 1.74 -7.84
C LEU A 7 16.46 0.43 -8.24
N ALA A 8 15.71 -0.67 -8.26
CA ALA A 8 16.22 -2.01 -8.53
C ALA A 8 15.11 -2.93 -9.04
N ARG A 9 15.51 -4.08 -9.60
CA ARG A 9 14.62 -5.20 -9.88
C ARG A 9 15.13 -6.44 -9.16
N ILE A 10 14.42 -6.92 -8.16
CA ILE A 10 14.81 -8.04 -7.32
C ILE A 10 13.74 -9.12 -7.41
N ALA A 11 14.13 -10.36 -7.65
CA ALA A 11 13.22 -11.49 -7.83
C ALA A 11 12.10 -11.25 -8.88
N GLY A 12 12.36 -10.40 -9.90
CA GLY A 12 11.42 -10.07 -10.96
C GLY A 12 10.43 -8.94 -10.60
N ILE A 13 10.52 -8.35 -9.39
CA ILE A 13 9.66 -7.26 -8.91
C ILE A 13 10.45 -5.96 -8.96
N ASP A 14 9.89 -4.93 -9.60
CA ASP A 14 10.50 -3.61 -9.65
C ASP A 14 10.27 -2.85 -8.34
N VAL A 15 11.35 -2.34 -7.75
CA VAL A 15 11.29 -1.48 -6.56
C VAL A 15 11.43 -0.03 -7.00
N HIS A 16 10.46 0.78 -6.66
CA HIS A 16 10.42 2.21 -6.98
C HIS A 16 10.53 3.07 -5.73
N ILE A 17 11.12 4.24 -5.89
CA ILE A 17 11.13 5.30 -4.89
C ILE A 17 10.31 6.47 -5.45
N HIS A 18 9.30 6.91 -4.70
CA HIS A 18 8.58 8.14 -5.02
C HIS A 18 9.37 9.37 -4.57
N ALA A 19 9.29 10.48 -5.32
CA ALA A 19 10.02 11.71 -5.01
C ALA A 19 9.83 12.20 -3.56
N THR A 20 8.64 12.06 -3.03
CA THR A 20 8.32 12.45 -1.65
C THR A 20 9.09 11.65 -0.59
N PHE A 21 9.55 10.44 -0.91
CA PHE A 21 10.39 9.65 -0.01
C PHE A 21 11.63 10.41 0.45
N LEU A 22 12.25 11.20 -0.45
CA LEU A 22 13.48 11.94 -0.16
C LEU A 22 13.31 12.97 0.97
N ILE A 23 12.08 13.37 1.28
CA ILE A 23 11.78 14.29 2.37
C ILE A 23 12.25 13.73 3.72
N LEU A 24 12.03 12.42 3.97
CA LEU A 24 12.40 11.81 5.25
C LEU A 24 13.92 11.80 5.49
N PRO A 25 14.76 11.22 4.60
CA PRO A 25 16.20 11.27 4.77
C PRO A 25 16.73 12.72 4.91
N ALA A 26 16.16 13.67 4.16
CA ALA A 26 16.54 15.07 4.25
C ALA A 26 16.20 15.70 5.61
N LEU A 27 15.02 15.43 6.15
CA LEU A 27 14.62 15.91 7.48
C LEU A 27 15.47 15.29 8.59
N TYR A 28 15.75 13.98 8.52
CA TYR A 28 16.62 13.30 9.50
C TYR A 28 18.06 13.81 9.44
N ALA A 29 18.60 14.00 8.23
CA ALA A 29 19.94 14.60 8.05
C ALA A 29 20.01 16.01 8.64
N LEU A 30 19.02 16.86 8.32
CA LEU A 30 18.96 18.23 8.80
C LEU A 30 18.81 18.30 10.33
N SER A 31 17.96 17.45 10.91
CA SER A 31 17.77 17.36 12.36
C SER A 31 19.06 16.95 13.07
N ALA A 32 19.74 15.90 12.59
CA ALA A 32 20.99 15.44 13.17
C ALA A 32 22.11 16.48 13.03
N TYR A 33 22.19 17.15 11.88
CA TYR A 33 23.17 18.23 11.67
C TYR A 33 22.92 19.42 12.61
N ARG A 34 21.65 19.85 12.75
CA ARG A 34 21.30 20.95 13.68
C ARG A 34 21.60 20.62 15.14
N ALA A 35 21.43 19.36 15.53
CA ALA A 35 21.67 18.92 16.90
C ALA A 35 23.16 18.81 17.25
N THR A 36 24.01 18.43 16.28
CA THR A 36 25.41 18.05 16.56
C THR A 36 26.44 18.93 15.86
N GLY A 37 26.07 19.68 14.83
CA GLY A 37 26.98 20.40 13.92
C GLY A 37 27.84 19.48 13.05
N SER A 38 27.63 18.15 13.09
CA SER A 38 28.48 17.14 12.44
C SER A 38 27.86 16.61 11.15
N PRO A 39 28.56 16.74 9.99
CA PRO A 39 28.15 16.10 8.76
C PRO A 39 28.12 14.56 8.85
N ALA A 40 29.00 13.98 9.67
CA ALA A 40 29.03 12.54 9.92
C ALA A 40 27.75 12.05 10.61
N ALA A 41 27.25 12.80 11.61
CA ALA A 41 25.99 12.49 12.25
C ALA A 41 24.79 12.60 11.30
N ALA A 42 24.79 13.59 10.40
CA ALA A 42 23.78 13.71 9.36
C ALA A 42 23.79 12.49 8.40
N LEU A 43 24.97 12.06 7.96
CA LEU A 43 25.12 10.88 7.11
C LEU A 43 24.68 9.60 7.82
N ALA A 44 25.01 9.45 9.10
CA ALA A 44 24.58 8.34 9.93
C ALA A 44 23.04 8.27 10.07
N ALA A 45 22.40 9.42 10.26
CA ALA A 45 20.94 9.51 10.34
C ALA A 45 20.28 9.09 9.02
N VAL A 46 20.84 9.48 7.87
CA VAL A 46 20.41 9.00 6.55
C VAL A 46 20.57 7.49 6.45
N GLY A 47 21.74 6.94 6.82
CA GLY A 47 21.99 5.50 6.83
C GLY A 47 20.96 4.74 7.68
N GLY A 48 20.67 5.24 8.88
CA GLY A 48 19.68 4.66 9.79
C GLY A 48 18.27 4.60 9.19
N ILE A 49 17.80 5.70 8.59
CA ILE A 49 16.47 5.71 7.95
C ILE A 49 16.41 4.80 6.72
N LEU A 50 17.48 4.71 5.94
CA LEU A 50 17.55 3.79 4.80
C LEU A 50 17.50 2.32 5.25
N LEU A 51 18.11 1.97 6.38
CA LEU A 51 18.01 0.62 6.97
C LEU A 51 16.60 0.30 7.46
N VAL A 52 15.90 1.28 8.06
CA VAL A 52 14.47 1.12 8.39
C VAL A 52 13.65 0.84 7.14
N PHE A 53 13.88 1.58 6.06
CA PHE A 53 13.17 1.33 4.80
C PHE A 53 13.58 0.04 4.10
N LEU A 54 14.80 -0.45 4.32
CA LEU A 54 15.17 -1.80 3.89
C LEU A 54 14.30 -2.86 4.62
N ILE A 55 14.05 -2.69 5.91
CA ILE A 55 13.12 -3.57 6.67
C ILE A 55 11.71 -3.49 6.06
N VAL A 56 11.22 -2.29 5.72
CA VAL A 56 9.94 -2.11 5.03
C VAL A 56 9.91 -2.86 3.71
N VAL A 57 10.95 -2.73 2.88
CA VAL A 57 11.05 -3.45 1.59
C VAL A 57 11.01 -4.96 1.81
N LEU A 58 11.76 -5.49 2.77
CA LEU A 58 11.77 -6.92 3.07
C LEU A 58 10.40 -7.42 3.54
N HIS A 59 9.68 -6.64 4.33
CA HIS A 59 8.31 -6.91 4.74
C HIS A 59 7.37 -7.01 3.51
N GLU A 60 7.42 -6.02 2.60
CA GLU A 60 6.62 -6.05 1.36
C GLU A 60 7.00 -7.25 0.47
N TYR A 61 8.28 -7.62 0.44
CA TYR A 61 8.71 -8.86 -0.24
C TYR A 61 8.13 -10.10 0.41
N GLY A 62 7.92 -10.13 1.72
CA GLY A 62 7.20 -11.20 2.39
C GLY A 62 5.83 -11.44 1.76
N HIS A 63 5.03 -10.39 1.64
CA HIS A 63 3.71 -10.45 0.99
C HIS A 63 3.81 -10.86 -0.48
N ALA A 64 4.69 -10.22 -1.24
CA ALA A 64 4.85 -10.44 -2.68
C ALA A 64 5.29 -11.88 -3.02
N LEU A 65 6.23 -12.44 -2.26
CA LEU A 65 6.68 -13.82 -2.46
C LEU A 65 5.64 -14.85 -2.02
N ALA A 66 4.86 -14.56 -0.97
CA ALA A 66 3.73 -15.40 -0.59
C ALA A 66 2.63 -15.37 -1.65
N ALA A 67 2.27 -14.18 -2.19
CA ALA A 67 1.30 -14.04 -3.26
C ALA A 67 1.71 -14.81 -4.52
N ARG A 68 3.00 -14.78 -4.88
CA ARG A 68 3.56 -15.51 -6.03
C ARG A 68 3.35 -17.01 -5.95
N ARG A 69 3.32 -17.62 -4.74
CA ARG A 69 3.05 -19.07 -4.56
C ARG A 69 1.64 -19.44 -4.99
N TYR A 70 0.73 -18.48 -4.99
CA TYR A 70 -0.65 -18.65 -5.43
C TYR A 70 -0.90 -18.12 -6.86
N GLY A 71 0.17 -17.85 -7.62
CA GLY A 71 0.08 -17.36 -9.00
C GLY A 71 -0.27 -15.87 -9.10
N ILE A 72 -0.28 -15.13 -7.98
CA ILE A 72 -0.59 -13.71 -7.95
C ILE A 72 0.71 -12.92 -8.16
N GLY A 73 0.80 -12.21 -9.28
CA GLY A 73 1.94 -11.35 -9.58
C GLY A 73 1.92 -10.05 -8.76
N THR A 74 3.11 -9.50 -8.54
CA THR A 74 3.29 -8.16 -7.98
C THR A 74 3.80 -7.24 -9.09
N ALA A 75 3.09 -6.17 -9.37
CA ALA A 75 3.45 -5.22 -10.41
C ALA A 75 4.72 -4.44 -10.01
N ASP A 76 4.72 -3.89 -8.82
CA ASP A 76 5.88 -3.20 -8.22
C ASP A 76 5.71 -3.04 -6.71
N ILE A 77 6.81 -2.61 -6.07
CA ILE A 77 6.85 -2.12 -4.69
C ILE A 77 7.31 -0.66 -4.74
N THR A 78 6.49 0.27 -4.27
CA THR A 78 6.83 1.70 -4.26
C THR A 78 7.04 2.18 -2.83
N LEU A 79 8.20 2.82 -2.57
CA LEU A 79 8.53 3.45 -1.29
C LEU A 79 7.98 4.87 -1.23
N LEU A 80 7.19 5.12 -0.20
CA LEU A 80 6.59 6.41 0.15
C LEU A 80 7.07 6.84 1.54
N PRO A 81 6.95 8.10 1.96
CA PRO A 81 7.31 8.52 3.31
C PRO A 81 6.59 7.76 4.42
N ILE A 82 5.37 7.31 4.15
CA ILE A 82 4.51 6.60 5.12
C ILE A 82 4.73 5.09 5.13
N GLY A 83 5.64 4.55 4.28
CA GLY A 83 5.92 3.10 4.19
C GLY A 83 6.07 2.60 2.77
N GLY A 84 6.08 1.28 2.60
CA GLY A 84 6.06 0.57 1.33
C GLY A 84 4.63 0.27 0.88
N VAL A 85 4.42 0.20 -0.43
CA VAL A 85 3.17 -0.25 -1.03
C VAL A 85 3.50 -1.25 -2.13
N ALA A 86 3.19 -2.53 -1.88
CA ALA A 86 3.24 -3.57 -2.92
C ALA A 86 1.92 -3.59 -3.68
N ARG A 87 1.99 -3.39 -5.00
CA ARG A 87 0.81 -3.48 -5.88
C ARG A 87 0.67 -4.90 -6.41
N LEU A 88 -0.20 -5.68 -5.79
CA LEU A 88 -0.59 -6.98 -6.32
C LEU A 88 -1.47 -6.81 -7.56
N GLN A 89 -1.32 -7.69 -8.55
CA GLN A 89 -2.11 -7.66 -9.78
C GLN A 89 -3.58 -8.01 -9.55
N MET A 90 -3.86 -8.82 -8.52
CA MET A 90 -5.21 -9.14 -8.07
C MET A 90 -5.21 -9.43 -6.57
N MET A 91 -6.35 -9.25 -5.93
CA MET A 91 -6.55 -9.69 -4.54
C MET A 91 -6.95 -11.18 -4.53
N PRO A 92 -6.39 -11.98 -3.61
CA PRO A 92 -6.81 -13.37 -3.47
C PRO A 92 -8.28 -13.42 -2.97
N LYS A 93 -9.15 -14.10 -3.71
CA LYS A 93 -10.56 -14.32 -3.29
C LYS A 93 -10.70 -15.46 -2.28
N GLU A 94 -9.72 -16.34 -2.19
CA GLU A 94 -9.72 -17.43 -1.23
C GLU A 94 -9.19 -16.96 0.15
N PRO A 95 -10.00 -17.06 1.23
CA PRO A 95 -9.64 -16.52 2.54
C PRO A 95 -8.34 -17.10 3.12
N ARG A 96 -8.06 -18.38 2.87
CA ARG A 96 -6.82 -19.01 3.35
C ARG A 96 -5.57 -18.44 2.66
N GLN A 97 -5.67 -18.16 1.36
CA GLN A 97 -4.57 -17.54 0.62
C GLN A 97 -4.32 -16.13 1.12
N GLU A 98 -5.39 -15.35 1.31
CA GLU A 98 -5.31 -14.00 1.85
C GLU A 98 -4.66 -14.00 3.24
N LEU A 99 -5.03 -14.92 4.13
CA LEU A 99 -4.45 -15.06 5.46
C LEU A 99 -2.94 -15.30 5.41
N VAL A 100 -2.48 -16.24 4.57
CA VAL A 100 -1.07 -16.55 4.41
C VAL A 100 -0.30 -15.36 3.86
N ILE A 101 -0.86 -14.69 2.84
CA ILE A 101 -0.24 -13.51 2.25
C ILE A 101 -0.14 -12.39 3.29
N ALA A 102 -1.23 -12.09 4.00
CA ALA A 102 -1.26 -11.03 5.01
C ALA A 102 -0.29 -11.27 6.18
N LEU A 103 -0.08 -12.52 6.58
CA LEU A 103 0.86 -12.86 7.65
C LEU A 103 2.32 -12.93 7.18
N ALA A 104 2.59 -13.00 5.88
CA ALA A 104 3.95 -13.19 5.36
C ALA A 104 4.86 -11.97 5.61
N GLY A 105 4.34 -10.74 5.51
CA GLY A 105 5.08 -9.53 5.87
C GLY A 105 5.46 -9.50 7.37
N PRO A 106 4.48 -9.60 8.29
CA PRO A 106 4.75 -9.77 9.72
C PRO A 106 5.73 -10.89 10.05
N ALA A 107 5.65 -12.03 9.36
CA ALA A 107 6.61 -13.14 9.58
C ALA A 107 8.05 -12.75 9.24
N VAL A 108 8.27 -11.96 8.19
CA VAL A 108 9.60 -11.40 7.87
C VAL A 108 10.08 -10.48 9.01
N ASN A 109 9.21 -9.63 9.56
CA ASN A 109 9.58 -8.79 10.70
C ASN A 109 9.94 -9.61 11.95
N VAL A 110 9.25 -10.73 12.20
CA VAL A 110 9.63 -11.67 13.28
C VAL A 110 11.02 -12.24 13.03
N ALA A 111 11.32 -12.69 11.81
CA ALA A 111 12.64 -13.21 11.47
C ALA A 111 13.74 -12.15 11.65
N ILE A 112 13.49 -10.90 11.22
CA ILE A 112 14.41 -9.77 11.41
C ILE A 112 14.57 -9.48 12.91
N ALA A 113 13.48 -9.48 13.71
CA ALA A 113 13.54 -9.24 15.14
C ALA A 113 14.42 -10.28 15.87
N LEU A 114 14.29 -11.55 15.51
CA LEU A 114 15.13 -12.62 16.05
C LEU A 114 16.60 -12.46 15.67
N GLY A 115 16.88 -12.08 14.42
CA GLY A 115 18.24 -11.81 13.94
C GLY A 115 18.88 -10.61 14.67
N LEU A 116 18.15 -9.51 14.79
CA LEU A 116 18.62 -8.32 15.53
C LEU A 116 18.79 -8.60 17.03
N TRP A 117 17.89 -9.37 17.63
CA TRP A 117 18.04 -9.80 19.02
C TRP A 117 19.30 -10.65 19.22
N ALA A 118 19.56 -11.62 18.35
CA ALA A 118 20.77 -12.43 18.41
C ALA A 118 22.04 -11.59 18.24
N ALA A 119 22.04 -10.62 17.30
CA ALA A 119 23.14 -9.69 17.10
C ALA A 119 23.37 -8.81 18.37
N LEU A 120 22.30 -8.27 18.97
CA LEU A 120 22.38 -7.51 20.22
C LEU A 120 22.92 -8.36 21.38
N ALA A 121 22.50 -9.60 21.50
CA ALA A 121 23.00 -10.54 22.51
C ALA A 121 24.51 -10.84 22.29
N ALA A 122 24.93 -11.02 21.05
CA ALA A 122 26.33 -11.27 20.70
C ALA A 122 27.24 -10.04 20.96
N THR A 123 26.68 -8.80 20.83
CA THR A 123 27.42 -7.54 21.11
C THR A 123 27.34 -7.11 22.57
N GLY A 124 26.55 -7.81 23.39
CA GLY A 124 26.26 -7.50 24.80
C GLY A 124 27.18 -8.19 25.77
N GLY A 125 28.31 -7.62 26.14
CA GLY A 125 29.20 -8.02 27.21
C GLY A 125 30.10 -6.86 27.69
N ALA A 126 30.92 -7.04 28.66
CA ALA A 126 31.82 -6.05 29.27
C ALA A 126 32.70 -5.30 28.22
N ALA A 127 32.98 -5.93 27.07
CA ALA A 127 33.71 -5.29 25.95
C ALA A 127 32.94 -4.14 25.29
N ALA A 128 31.59 -4.20 25.28
CA ALA A 128 30.77 -3.14 24.69
C ALA A 128 30.66 -1.90 25.60
N GLU A 129 30.88 -2.05 26.92
CA GLU A 129 30.95 -0.91 27.84
C GLU A 129 32.28 -0.19 27.82
N ALA A 130 33.36 -0.85 27.38
CA ALA A 130 34.70 -0.28 27.23
C ALA A 130 34.92 0.49 25.92
N ALA A 131 34.04 0.35 24.94
CA ALA A 131 34.16 1.05 23.66
C ALA A 131 33.84 2.56 23.80
N PRO A 132 34.46 3.44 22.99
CA PRO A 132 34.11 4.85 22.90
C PRO A 132 32.63 5.11 22.62
N ALA A 133 32.07 6.22 23.13
CA ALA A 133 30.63 6.51 23.06
C ALA A 133 30.10 6.58 21.61
N ASP A 134 30.91 7.02 20.66
CA ASP A 134 30.64 7.10 19.24
C ASP A 134 30.56 5.71 18.57
N GLU A 135 31.47 4.79 18.95
CA GLU A 135 31.41 3.40 18.47
C GLU A 135 30.21 2.62 19.08
N ARG A 136 29.86 2.90 20.34
CA ARG A 136 28.66 2.33 20.98
C ARG A 136 27.37 2.77 20.32
N PHE A 137 27.30 4.01 19.87
CA PHE A 137 26.14 4.52 19.16
C PHE A 137 25.94 3.80 17.82
N PHE A 138 27.03 3.59 17.06
CA PHE A 138 26.94 2.94 15.76
C PHE A 138 26.71 1.43 15.83
N SER A 139 27.21 0.73 16.82
CA SER A 139 27.06 -0.74 16.89
C SER A 139 25.81 -1.16 17.65
N ARG A 140 25.64 -0.71 18.89
CA ARG A 140 24.55 -1.17 19.76
C ARG A 140 23.33 -0.26 19.71
N GLY A 141 23.52 1.03 19.64
CA GLY A 141 22.45 2.01 19.55
C GLY A 141 21.63 1.85 18.27
N LEU A 142 22.32 1.67 17.13
CA LEU A 142 21.67 1.46 15.83
C LEU A 142 20.89 0.14 15.79
N LEU A 143 21.48 -0.98 16.25
CA LEU A 143 20.79 -2.26 16.31
C LEU A 143 19.56 -2.22 17.22
N ALA A 144 19.66 -1.61 18.40
CA ALA A 144 18.53 -1.44 19.31
C ALA A 144 17.43 -0.55 18.72
N GLN A 145 17.82 0.50 18.00
CA GLN A 145 16.90 1.38 17.31
C GLN A 145 16.19 0.65 16.15
N LEU A 146 16.91 -0.11 15.33
CA LEU A 146 16.33 -0.93 14.28
C LEU A 146 15.38 -1.99 14.85
N GLN A 147 15.74 -2.61 15.98
CA GLN A 147 14.87 -3.55 16.69
C GLN A 147 13.57 -2.88 17.14
N THR A 148 13.66 -1.68 17.72
CA THR A 148 12.48 -0.92 18.19
C THR A 148 11.57 -0.57 17.01
N TRP A 149 12.13 -0.07 15.90
CA TRP A 149 11.36 0.26 14.70
C TRP A 149 10.72 -0.99 14.06
N ASN A 150 11.47 -2.08 13.97
CA ASN A 150 10.97 -3.34 13.41
C ASN A 150 9.83 -3.92 14.26
N LEU A 151 9.96 -3.94 15.59
CA LEU A 151 8.90 -4.40 16.48
C LEU A 151 7.67 -3.47 16.44
N SER A 152 7.89 -2.16 16.39
CA SER A 152 6.81 -1.19 16.26
C SER A 152 6.05 -1.40 14.95
N MET A 153 6.75 -1.62 13.82
CA MET A 153 6.15 -1.93 12.53
C MET A 153 5.36 -3.24 12.57
N LEU A 154 5.93 -4.29 13.18
CA LEU A 154 5.26 -5.57 13.37
C LEU A 154 3.95 -5.42 14.15
N LEU A 155 4.01 -4.79 15.32
CA LEU A 155 2.84 -4.61 16.19
C LEU A 155 1.79 -3.71 15.54
N PHE A 156 2.21 -2.64 14.87
CA PHE A 156 1.32 -1.74 14.17
C PHE A 156 0.59 -2.45 13.02
N ASN A 157 1.31 -3.22 12.20
CA ASN A 157 0.71 -3.96 11.10
C ASN A 157 -0.22 -5.10 11.56
N LEU A 158 -0.07 -5.61 12.78
CA LEU A 158 -0.97 -6.62 13.35
C LEU A 158 -2.25 -6.04 13.95
N ILE A 159 -2.40 -4.72 14.06
CA ILE A 159 -3.66 -4.09 14.48
C ILE A 159 -4.78 -4.51 13.51
N PRO A 160 -5.92 -5.06 14.00
CA PRO A 160 -6.99 -5.57 13.14
C PRO A 160 -7.82 -4.44 12.52
N ALA A 161 -7.18 -3.63 11.69
CA ALA A 161 -7.75 -2.45 11.05
C ALA A 161 -7.15 -2.22 9.67
N PHE A 162 -7.96 -1.97 8.64
CA PHE A 162 -7.45 -1.51 7.34
C PHE A 162 -6.88 -0.08 7.44
N PRO A 163 -5.83 0.23 6.67
CA PRO A 163 -5.24 -0.56 5.58
C PRO A 163 -4.12 -1.50 6.00
N LEU A 164 -3.98 -1.79 7.30
CA LEU A 164 -2.92 -2.62 7.88
C LEU A 164 -3.15 -4.11 7.61
N ASP A 165 -2.09 -4.92 7.71
CA ASP A 165 -2.16 -6.38 7.48
C ASP A 165 -3.11 -7.08 8.44
N GLY A 166 -3.17 -6.64 9.70
CA GLY A 166 -4.12 -7.15 10.69
C GLY A 166 -5.58 -6.98 10.28
N GLY A 167 -5.91 -5.95 9.51
CA GLY A 167 -7.23 -5.78 8.89
C GLY A 167 -7.53 -6.86 7.85
N ARG A 168 -6.54 -7.20 7.02
CA ARG A 168 -6.63 -8.30 6.05
C ARG A 168 -6.69 -9.66 6.72
N VAL A 169 -5.91 -9.86 7.78
CA VAL A 169 -5.97 -11.06 8.62
C VAL A 169 -7.36 -11.22 9.22
N LEU A 170 -7.94 -10.16 9.80
CA LEU A 170 -9.28 -10.18 10.35
C LEU A 170 -10.33 -10.48 9.27
N ARG A 171 -10.25 -9.82 8.11
CA ARG A 171 -11.13 -10.11 6.97
C ARG A 171 -11.04 -11.58 6.56
N ALA A 172 -9.84 -12.11 6.36
CA ALA A 172 -9.62 -13.49 5.95
C ALA A 172 -10.22 -14.48 6.95
N LEU A 173 -10.04 -14.28 8.24
CA LEU A 173 -10.63 -15.11 9.29
C LEU A 173 -12.16 -15.07 9.28
N LEU A 174 -12.75 -13.89 9.10
CA LEU A 174 -14.20 -13.73 9.00
C LEU A 174 -14.75 -14.35 7.71
N ALA A 175 -14.04 -14.18 6.58
CA ALA A 175 -14.44 -14.72 5.28
C ALA A 175 -14.38 -16.26 5.21
N MET A 176 -13.73 -16.94 6.16
CA MET A 176 -13.84 -18.40 6.31
C MET A 176 -15.23 -18.85 6.77
N ARG A 177 -16.06 -17.95 7.28
CA ARG A 177 -17.39 -18.27 7.85
C ARG A 177 -18.53 -17.45 7.27
N MET A 178 -18.23 -16.39 6.53
CA MET A 178 -19.23 -15.51 5.92
C MET A 178 -18.75 -15.05 4.55
N ASP A 179 -19.64 -14.45 3.80
CA ASP A 179 -19.37 -13.85 2.49
C ASP A 179 -18.26 -12.77 2.57
N TYR A 180 -17.42 -12.70 1.53
CA TYR A 180 -16.23 -11.83 1.49
C TYR A 180 -16.58 -10.35 1.66
N ALA A 181 -17.65 -9.87 1.02
CA ALA A 181 -18.08 -8.49 1.14
C ALA A 181 -18.55 -8.16 2.57
N ARG A 182 -19.32 -9.07 3.20
CA ARG A 182 -19.75 -8.93 4.59
C ARG A 182 -18.56 -8.96 5.55
N ALA A 183 -17.58 -9.86 5.32
CA ALA A 183 -16.35 -9.95 6.09
C ALA A 183 -15.55 -8.65 6.03
N THR A 184 -15.43 -8.05 4.83
CA THR A 184 -14.75 -6.77 4.62
C THR A 184 -15.45 -5.64 5.38
N VAL A 185 -16.77 -5.53 5.29
CA VAL A 185 -17.54 -4.51 6.02
C VAL A 185 -17.40 -4.69 7.53
N ALA A 186 -17.44 -5.93 8.04
CA ALA A 186 -17.26 -6.23 9.46
C ALA A 186 -15.85 -5.84 9.95
N ALA A 187 -14.79 -6.25 9.22
CA ALA A 187 -13.42 -5.88 9.53
C ALA A 187 -13.21 -4.36 9.49
N ALA A 188 -13.79 -3.67 8.50
CA ALA A 188 -13.74 -2.22 8.40
C ALA A 188 -14.46 -1.51 9.57
N ARG A 189 -15.57 -2.06 10.07
CA ARG A 189 -16.25 -1.53 11.27
C ARG A 189 -15.38 -1.66 12.52
N VAL A 190 -14.74 -2.82 12.71
CA VAL A 190 -13.78 -3.03 13.82
C VAL A 190 -12.64 -2.05 13.72
N GLY A 191 -12.01 -1.90 12.54
CA GLY A 191 -10.92 -0.97 12.32
C GLY A 191 -11.31 0.49 12.61
N ARG A 192 -12.49 0.92 12.17
CA ARG A 192 -13.00 2.28 12.47
C ARG A 192 -13.28 2.49 13.96
N ALA A 193 -13.83 1.49 14.64
CA ALA A 193 -14.05 1.56 16.09
C ALA A 193 -12.71 1.70 16.83
N LEU A 194 -11.69 0.89 16.47
CA LEU A 194 -10.34 1.00 17.02
C LEU A 194 -9.69 2.35 16.72
N ALA A 195 -9.84 2.86 15.51
CA ALA A 195 -9.34 4.18 15.12
C ALA A 195 -9.98 5.29 15.97
N LEU A 196 -11.31 5.26 16.15
CA LEU A 196 -12.02 6.23 16.98
C LEU A 196 -11.53 6.20 18.43
N VAL A 197 -11.48 5.02 19.05
CA VAL A 197 -11.01 4.85 20.42
C VAL A 197 -9.53 5.29 20.54
N GLY A 198 -8.66 4.82 19.62
CA GLY A 198 -7.25 5.17 19.61
C GLY A 198 -7.00 6.67 19.40
N GLY A 199 -7.79 7.33 18.56
CA GLY A 199 -7.74 8.78 18.34
C GLY A 199 -8.18 9.57 19.59
N LEU A 200 -9.28 9.18 20.23
CA LEU A 200 -9.76 9.81 21.47
C LEU A 200 -8.76 9.62 22.62
N VAL A 201 -8.27 8.39 22.85
CA VAL A 201 -7.26 8.10 23.87
C VAL A 201 -5.96 8.88 23.56
N GLY A 202 -5.55 8.91 22.30
CA GLY A 202 -4.37 9.66 21.84
C GLY A 202 -4.47 11.14 22.14
N TYR A 203 -5.62 11.75 21.87
CA TYR A 203 -5.83 13.17 22.06
C TYR A 203 -6.02 13.55 23.54
N PHE A 204 -6.98 12.92 24.22
CA PHE A 204 -7.37 13.36 25.57
C PHE A 204 -6.47 12.81 26.66
N TYR A 205 -6.00 11.57 26.54
CA TYR A 205 -5.25 10.90 27.59
C TYR A 205 -3.73 10.98 27.40
N LEU A 206 -3.26 10.60 26.20
CA LEU A 206 -1.82 10.58 25.89
C LEU A 206 -1.29 11.94 25.43
N ARG A 207 -2.18 12.88 25.09
CA ARG A 207 -1.84 14.22 24.55
C ARG A 207 -0.87 14.17 23.35
N GLN A 208 -1.05 13.16 22.50
CA GLN A 208 -0.24 12.91 21.32
C GLN A 208 -1.06 13.16 20.03
N PRO A 209 -1.03 14.39 19.45
CA PRO A 209 -1.83 14.73 18.28
C PRO A 209 -1.55 13.83 17.06
N MET A 210 -0.34 13.27 16.98
CA MET A 210 0.03 12.33 15.89
C MET A 210 -0.84 11.08 15.87
N LEU A 211 -1.32 10.60 17.04
CA LEU A 211 -2.24 9.46 17.12
C LEU A 211 -3.60 9.76 16.48
N VAL A 212 -4.03 11.03 16.49
CA VAL A 212 -5.27 11.46 15.80
C VAL A 212 -5.09 11.35 14.28
N ILE A 213 -3.92 11.74 13.77
CA ILE A 213 -3.60 11.64 12.33
C ILE A 213 -3.57 10.17 11.91
N ILE A 214 -2.94 9.31 12.71
CA ILE A 214 -2.91 7.86 12.49
C ILE A 214 -4.33 7.27 12.53
N ALA A 215 -5.14 7.66 13.50
CA ALA A 215 -6.53 7.23 13.62
C ALA A 215 -7.36 7.64 12.38
N LEU A 216 -7.19 8.88 11.90
CA LEU A 216 -7.83 9.36 10.68
C LEU A 216 -7.39 8.56 9.45
N PHE A 217 -6.09 8.26 9.33
CA PHE A 217 -5.55 7.42 8.25
C PHE A 217 -6.19 6.02 8.25
N ILE A 218 -6.27 5.37 9.42
CA ILE A 218 -6.92 4.06 9.59
C ILE A 218 -8.42 4.15 9.25
N TRP A 219 -9.10 5.20 9.72
CA TRP A 219 -10.53 5.40 9.43
C TRP A 219 -10.81 5.52 7.94
N LEU A 220 -10.05 6.35 7.24
CA LEU A 220 -10.19 6.57 5.80
C LEU A 220 -9.82 5.31 5.00
N GLY A 221 -8.74 4.63 5.37
CA GLY A 221 -8.32 3.37 4.75
C GLY A 221 -9.38 2.28 4.90
N ALA A 222 -9.95 2.13 6.09
CA ALA A 222 -11.03 1.16 6.33
C ALA A 222 -12.32 1.50 5.56
N ALA A 223 -12.64 2.79 5.41
CA ALA A 223 -13.78 3.23 4.62
C ALA A 223 -13.55 2.96 3.12
N GLY A 224 -12.35 3.23 2.62
CA GLY A 224 -11.97 2.99 1.23
C GLY A 224 -12.03 1.51 0.85
N GLU A 225 -11.48 0.62 1.70
CA GLU A 225 -11.50 -0.83 1.47
C GLU A 225 -12.93 -1.38 1.43
N ALA A 226 -13.79 -0.97 2.38
CA ALA A 226 -15.19 -1.37 2.40
C ALA A 226 -15.94 -0.85 1.16
N GLY A 227 -15.70 0.39 0.76
CA GLY A 227 -16.33 0.98 -0.42
C GLY A 227 -15.93 0.27 -1.72
N ALA A 228 -14.66 -0.05 -1.89
CA ALA A 228 -14.15 -0.74 -3.08
C ALA A 228 -14.81 -2.13 -3.25
N VAL A 229 -14.86 -2.92 -2.17
CA VAL A 229 -15.48 -4.25 -2.21
C VAL A 229 -17.00 -4.18 -2.41
N GLN A 230 -17.68 -3.20 -1.80
CA GLN A 230 -19.10 -3.01 -2.02
C GLN A 230 -19.41 -2.62 -3.47
N GLN A 231 -18.58 -1.78 -4.08
CA GLN A 231 -18.74 -1.41 -5.48
C GLN A 231 -18.50 -2.62 -6.40
N GLU A 232 -17.45 -3.44 -6.16
CA GLU A 232 -17.22 -4.66 -6.93
C GLU A 232 -18.41 -5.62 -6.82
N SER A 233 -18.90 -5.87 -5.58
CA SER A 233 -20.04 -6.77 -5.33
C SER A 233 -21.35 -6.26 -5.93
N ALA A 234 -21.54 -4.95 -6.06
CA ALA A 234 -22.73 -4.38 -6.69
C ALA A 234 -22.81 -4.70 -8.20
N PHE A 235 -21.68 -4.96 -8.84
CA PHE A 235 -21.62 -5.36 -10.24
C PHE A 235 -21.56 -6.89 -10.43
N GLU A 236 -21.29 -7.67 -9.40
CA GLU A 236 -21.32 -9.13 -9.46
C GLU A 236 -22.74 -9.64 -9.76
N GLY A 237 -22.88 -10.39 -10.84
CA GLY A 237 -24.15 -10.99 -11.25
C GLY A 237 -25.07 -10.08 -12.05
N LEU A 238 -24.69 -8.83 -12.32
CA LEU A 238 -25.41 -8.01 -13.30
C LEU A 238 -25.09 -8.49 -14.71
N ALA A 239 -26.11 -8.97 -15.42
CA ALA A 239 -25.97 -9.25 -16.83
C ALA A 239 -25.68 -7.95 -17.58
N LEU A 240 -24.70 -7.98 -18.50
CA LEU A 240 -24.30 -6.83 -19.32
C LEU A 240 -25.52 -6.21 -20.02
N GLU A 241 -26.47 -7.03 -20.45
CA GLU A 241 -27.73 -6.65 -21.08
C GLU A 241 -28.55 -5.63 -20.25
N ARG A 242 -28.44 -5.65 -18.91
CA ARG A 242 -29.16 -4.72 -18.02
C ARG A 242 -28.50 -3.35 -17.88
N VAL A 243 -27.24 -3.24 -18.23
CA VAL A 243 -26.45 -2.01 -18.03
C VAL A 243 -25.93 -1.45 -19.36
N MET A 244 -25.96 -2.24 -20.44
CA MET A 244 -25.56 -1.76 -21.76
C MET A 244 -26.56 -0.77 -22.30
N MET A 245 -26.07 0.21 -23.05
CA MET A 245 -26.91 1.10 -23.82
C MET A 245 -27.55 0.30 -24.96
N THR A 246 -28.88 0.28 -25.02
CA THR A 246 -29.65 -0.46 -26.04
C THR A 246 -29.99 0.44 -27.24
N ASP A 247 -30.12 1.75 -27.03
CA ASP A 247 -30.31 2.76 -28.09
C ASP A 247 -28.92 3.34 -28.50
N VAL A 248 -28.14 2.51 -29.19
CA VAL A 248 -26.79 2.88 -29.64
C VAL A 248 -26.90 3.55 -31.01
N ARG A 249 -26.45 4.81 -31.09
CA ARG A 249 -26.29 5.51 -32.32
C ARG A 249 -24.98 5.11 -32.99
N THR A 250 -25.06 4.80 -34.26
CA THR A 250 -23.93 4.36 -35.08
C THR A 250 -23.64 5.40 -36.14
N ILE A 251 -22.43 5.38 -36.69
CA ILE A 251 -22.00 6.22 -37.82
C ILE A 251 -21.43 5.33 -38.92
N ALA A 252 -21.55 5.80 -40.18
CA ALA A 252 -20.94 5.15 -41.29
C ALA A 252 -19.51 5.68 -41.55
N PRO A 253 -18.61 4.88 -42.20
CA PRO A 253 -17.27 5.36 -42.52
C PRO A 253 -17.25 6.64 -43.39
N ASP A 254 -18.26 6.82 -44.20
CA ASP A 254 -18.39 7.96 -45.12
C ASP A 254 -19.13 9.16 -44.50
N ASP A 255 -19.60 9.03 -43.25
CA ASP A 255 -20.27 10.14 -42.57
C ASP A 255 -19.30 11.30 -42.30
N PRO A 256 -19.73 12.56 -42.54
CA PRO A 256 -18.89 13.70 -42.21
C PRO A 256 -18.67 13.83 -40.70
N LEU A 257 -17.45 14.15 -40.29
CA LEU A 257 -17.07 14.32 -38.87
C LEU A 257 -18.00 15.26 -38.09
N ALA A 258 -18.53 16.28 -38.77
CA ALA A 258 -19.54 17.18 -38.20
C ALA A 258 -20.83 16.46 -37.77
N HIS A 259 -21.16 15.30 -38.35
CA HIS A 259 -22.28 14.47 -37.91
C HIS A 259 -21.97 13.87 -36.53
N ALA A 260 -20.81 13.25 -36.35
CA ALA A 260 -20.38 12.71 -35.08
C ALA A 260 -20.32 13.78 -34.00
N VAL A 261 -19.79 14.97 -34.28
CA VAL A 261 -19.76 16.10 -33.35
C VAL A 261 -21.15 16.51 -32.89
N ARG A 262 -22.12 16.60 -33.80
CA ARG A 262 -23.52 16.91 -33.43
C ARG A 262 -24.14 15.83 -32.56
N LEU A 263 -23.83 14.55 -32.80
CA LEU A 263 -24.32 13.45 -31.96
C LEU A 263 -23.72 13.51 -30.55
N VAL A 264 -22.44 13.84 -30.40
CA VAL A 264 -21.77 14.06 -29.10
C VAL A 264 -22.41 15.21 -28.35
N LEU A 265 -22.66 16.33 -29.04
CA LEU A 265 -23.23 17.54 -28.40
C LEU A 265 -24.72 17.37 -28.05
N GLY A 266 -25.45 16.54 -28.78
CA GLY A 266 -26.89 16.35 -28.60
C GLY A 266 -27.29 15.16 -27.73
N GLY A 267 -26.33 14.36 -27.21
CA GLY A 267 -26.69 13.11 -26.56
C GLY A 267 -25.78 12.64 -25.43
N PHE A 268 -26.12 11.46 -24.91
CA PHE A 268 -25.42 10.82 -23.79
C PHE A 268 -24.25 9.93 -24.28
N GLN A 269 -24.20 9.62 -25.57
CA GLN A 269 -23.21 8.73 -26.15
C GLN A 269 -21.97 9.53 -26.50
N GLN A 270 -20.81 9.01 -26.06
CA GLN A 270 -19.50 9.65 -26.28
C GLN A 270 -18.64 8.90 -27.30
N ASP A 271 -18.89 7.59 -27.44
CA ASP A 271 -18.16 6.70 -28.33
C ASP A 271 -19.16 6.05 -29.30
N PHE A 272 -18.86 6.06 -30.59
CA PHE A 272 -19.76 5.62 -31.63
C PHE A 272 -19.17 4.42 -32.39
N PRO A 273 -19.87 3.28 -32.42
CA PRO A 273 -19.54 2.21 -33.37
C PRO A 273 -19.65 2.70 -34.78
N VAL A 274 -18.63 2.44 -35.60
CA VAL A 274 -18.61 2.69 -37.02
C VAL A 274 -19.03 1.39 -37.74
N LEU A 275 -20.14 1.43 -38.46
CA LEU A 275 -20.70 0.27 -39.16
C LEU A 275 -20.49 0.42 -40.68
N ASP A 276 -20.10 -0.67 -41.34
CA ASP A 276 -20.08 -0.74 -42.77
C ASP A 276 -21.50 -0.92 -43.34
N ALA A 277 -21.62 -0.93 -44.70
CA ALA A 277 -22.89 -1.11 -45.40
C ALA A 277 -23.54 -2.48 -45.10
N GLY A 278 -22.78 -3.46 -44.60
CA GLY A 278 -23.27 -4.79 -44.21
C GLY A 278 -23.71 -4.86 -42.75
N GLY A 279 -23.57 -3.76 -41.98
CA GLY A 279 -23.89 -3.72 -40.54
C GLY A 279 -22.79 -4.29 -39.63
N ALA A 280 -21.61 -4.59 -40.15
CA ALA A 280 -20.48 -5.04 -39.34
C ALA A 280 -19.73 -3.85 -38.71
N VAL A 281 -19.30 -4.00 -37.45
CA VAL A 281 -18.49 -2.98 -36.78
C VAL A 281 -17.08 -3.00 -37.34
N VAL A 282 -16.68 -1.92 -38.00
CA VAL A 282 -15.36 -1.74 -38.63
C VAL A 282 -14.43 -0.87 -37.75
N GLY A 283 -14.98 -0.19 -36.75
CA GLY A 283 -14.21 0.66 -35.83
C GLY A 283 -15.08 1.27 -34.75
N VAL A 284 -14.44 2.03 -33.88
CA VAL A 284 -15.12 2.87 -32.87
C VAL A 284 -14.50 4.26 -32.93
N LEU A 285 -15.34 5.28 -33.13
CA LEU A 285 -14.93 6.66 -33.02
C LEU A 285 -15.17 7.13 -31.57
N THR A 286 -14.12 7.44 -30.86
CA THR A 286 -14.22 7.88 -29.47
C THR A 286 -14.27 9.40 -29.39
N ARG A 287 -14.78 9.93 -28.26
CA ARG A 287 -14.73 11.37 -27.98
C ARG A 287 -13.29 11.91 -28.01
N ALA A 288 -12.31 11.09 -27.60
CA ALA A 288 -10.90 11.49 -27.61
C ALA A 288 -10.33 11.68 -29.02
N ASP A 289 -10.90 11.00 -30.02
CA ASP A 289 -10.49 11.14 -31.41
C ASP A 289 -11.07 12.41 -32.05
N LEU A 290 -12.07 13.03 -31.42
CA LEU A 290 -12.73 14.26 -31.87
C LEU A 290 -12.14 15.54 -31.26
N LEU A 291 -11.25 15.45 -30.26
CA LEU A 291 -10.63 16.56 -29.52
C LEU A 291 -9.14 16.65 -29.78
#